data_f8f2a5837e0c874f91b46d87005f950d
#
_entry.id   f8f2a5837e0c874f91b46d87005f950d
#
_cell.length_a   1.000
_cell.length_b   1.000
_cell.length_c   1.000
_cell.angle_alpha   90.00
_cell.angle_beta   90.00
_cell.angle_gamma   90.00
#
_symmetry.space_group_name_H-M   'P 1'
#
loop_
_entity.id
_entity.type
_entity.pdbx_description
1 polymer ?
#
loop_
_entity_poly.entity_id
_entity_poly.type
_entity_poly.pdbx_seq_one_letter_code
_entity_poly.pdbx_strand_id
1 'polypeptide(L)'
;MHDEIHVVVDSISAADETALKDDPRCHILRLIIRHGDLEWQDGERSLAELFGMVDATGKLPITSQPPIGVVEELFTKLAQEGKKVIMLTVDSVLSGTYQTACVAARQVMDDIKGADIRVIDSKTAACPISGIAMEVLKHTAAGMDIDEAEKMAREMVARTETFFSVNTLDYLQKGGRIGAVGALIGSIFGIRPIVHLDKEGRLEVADKCRTRKKVMKRMVEMAAEKAPIEAIFVAHAEALADAEDLKQQLQGLFPNVPTMLTGIGTVLAAHLGPGAIGVFVRRKA
;
A
#
# COMPACT_ATOMS: atom_id res chain seq x y z
N MET A 1 25.88 6.85 -21.01
CA MET A 1 24.65 6.06 -20.88
C MET A 1 24.02 6.50 -19.57
N HIS A 2 22.80 7.00 -19.56
CA HIS A 2 22.11 7.21 -18.28
C HIS A 2 21.82 5.85 -17.71
N ASP A 3 22.19 5.65 -16.44
CA ASP A 3 21.89 4.42 -15.71
C ASP A 3 20.36 4.27 -15.66
N GLU A 4 19.84 3.17 -16.19
CA GLU A 4 18.40 2.93 -16.21
C GLU A 4 17.93 2.55 -14.83
N ILE A 5 17.00 3.34 -14.28
CA ILE A 5 16.43 3.13 -12.94
C ILE A 5 15.14 2.33 -13.07
N HIS A 6 15.09 1.19 -12.40
CA HIS A 6 13.93 0.34 -12.27
C HIS A 6 13.27 0.53 -10.90
N VAL A 7 11.96 0.43 -10.86
CA VAL A 7 11.19 0.49 -9.61
C VAL A 7 10.67 -0.90 -9.27
N VAL A 8 10.82 -1.30 -8.02
CA VAL A 8 10.21 -2.51 -7.47
C VAL A 8 9.17 -2.09 -6.45
N VAL A 9 7.99 -2.67 -6.52
CA VAL A 9 6.93 -2.50 -5.51
C VAL A 9 6.47 -3.86 -5.02
N ASP A 10 5.93 -3.93 -3.83
CA ASP A 10 5.22 -5.15 -3.42
C ASP A 10 3.75 -5.14 -3.89
N SER A 11 3.10 -6.30 -3.86
CA SER A 11 1.74 -6.45 -4.38
C SER A 11 0.67 -5.67 -3.58
N ILE A 12 1.00 -5.22 -2.36
CA ILE A 12 0.12 -4.35 -1.57
C ILE A 12 -0.12 -3.00 -2.26
N SER A 13 0.80 -2.57 -3.12
CA SER A 13 0.76 -1.27 -3.83
C SER A 13 -0.42 -1.09 -4.77
N ALA A 14 -1.18 -2.15 -5.09
CA ALA A 14 -2.20 -2.18 -6.14
C ALA A 14 -1.66 -1.81 -7.55
N ALA A 15 -0.38 -2.06 -7.82
CA ALA A 15 0.27 -1.74 -9.10
C ALA A 15 -0.39 -2.43 -10.29
N ASP A 16 -0.95 -3.64 -10.08
CA ASP A 16 -1.70 -4.39 -11.11
C ASP A 16 -2.94 -3.63 -11.66
N GLU A 17 -3.48 -2.70 -10.88
CA GLU A 17 -4.63 -1.87 -11.27
C GLU A 17 -4.23 -0.50 -11.83
N THR A 18 -2.94 -0.27 -12.04
CA THR A 18 -2.41 1.00 -12.56
C THR A 18 -1.60 0.79 -13.84
N ALA A 19 -1.13 1.88 -14.43
CA ALA A 19 -0.24 1.81 -15.60
C ALA A 19 1.13 1.15 -15.30
N LEU A 20 1.47 0.93 -14.02
CA LEU A 20 2.73 0.29 -13.64
C LEU A 20 2.83 -1.15 -14.11
N LYS A 21 1.71 -1.88 -14.24
CA LYS A 21 1.71 -3.28 -14.70
C LYS A 21 2.30 -3.46 -16.10
N ASP A 22 2.21 -2.41 -16.93
CA ASP A 22 2.65 -2.43 -18.33
C ASP A 22 3.99 -1.67 -18.53
N ASP A 23 4.55 -1.04 -17.47
CA ASP A 23 5.88 -0.38 -17.55
C ASP A 23 6.99 -1.44 -17.36
N PRO A 24 7.85 -1.69 -18.37
CA PRO A 24 8.91 -2.69 -18.27
C PRO A 24 9.97 -2.39 -17.19
N ARG A 25 9.99 -1.18 -16.66
CA ARG A 25 10.89 -0.79 -15.57
C ARG A 25 10.25 -0.98 -14.20
N CYS A 26 8.97 -1.41 -14.12
CA CYS A 26 8.28 -1.70 -12.87
C CYS A 26 8.21 -3.21 -12.64
N HIS A 27 8.58 -3.65 -11.44
CA HIS A 27 8.53 -5.04 -11.04
C HIS A 27 7.68 -5.18 -9.77
N ILE A 28 6.82 -6.19 -9.74
CA ILE A 28 5.92 -6.43 -8.61
C ILE A 28 6.37 -7.69 -7.87
N LEU A 29 6.80 -7.55 -6.62
CA LEU A 29 7.08 -8.65 -5.71
C LEU A 29 5.80 -9.07 -5.00
N ARG A 30 5.41 -10.31 -5.20
CA ARG A 30 4.16 -10.82 -4.67
C ARG A 30 4.31 -11.38 -3.27
N LEU A 31 3.42 -10.92 -2.38
CA LEU A 31 3.23 -11.53 -1.07
C LEU A 31 2.46 -12.83 -1.23
N ILE A 32 2.53 -13.67 -0.21
CA ILE A 32 1.93 -15.01 -0.21
C ILE A 32 0.75 -15.05 0.76
N ILE A 33 -0.30 -15.76 0.36
CA ILE A 33 -1.48 -16.02 1.16
C ILE A 33 -1.62 -17.54 1.34
N ARG A 34 -1.95 -17.95 2.57
CA ARG A 34 -2.25 -19.32 2.89
C ARG A 34 -3.58 -19.43 3.63
N HIS A 35 -4.45 -20.32 3.16
CA HIS A 35 -5.73 -20.62 3.81
C HIS A 35 -5.93 -22.16 3.86
N GLY A 36 -5.80 -22.73 5.04
CA GLY A 36 -5.72 -24.19 5.21
C GLY A 36 -4.49 -24.77 4.51
N ASP A 37 -4.71 -25.72 3.61
CA ASP A 37 -3.66 -26.35 2.80
C ASP A 37 -3.41 -25.65 1.46
N LEU A 38 -4.17 -24.60 1.16
CA LEU A 38 -4.01 -23.80 -0.07
C LEU A 38 -3.03 -22.67 0.17
N GLU A 39 -2.11 -22.48 -0.78
CA GLU A 39 -1.18 -21.36 -0.82
C GLU A 39 -1.16 -20.76 -2.23
N TRP A 40 -1.13 -19.43 -2.34
CA TRP A 40 -1.07 -18.71 -3.61
C TRP A 40 -0.42 -17.34 -3.43
N GLN A 41 -0.01 -16.74 -4.55
CA GLN A 41 0.50 -15.38 -4.58
C GLN A 41 -0.63 -14.36 -4.66
N ASP A 42 -0.42 -13.18 -4.08
CA ASP A 42 -1.36 -12.05 -4.19
C ASP A 42 -1.60 -11.70 -5.67
N GLY A 43 -2.87 -11.57 -6.06
CA GLY A 43 -3.29 -11.37 -7.44
C GLY A 43 -3.69 -12.64 -8.22
N GLU A 44 -3.39 -13.85 -7.72
CA GLU A 44 -3.82 -15.11 -8.38
C GLU A 44 -5.29 -15.46 -8.11
N ARG A 45 -5.90 -14.89 -7.07
CA ARG A 45 -7.30 -15.08 -6.71
C ARG A 45 -8.01 -13.75 -6.50
N SER A 46 -9.30 -13.74 -6.75
CA SER A 46 -10.18 -12.60 -6.51
C SER A 46 -10.51 -12.42 -5.02
N LEU A 47 -10.97 -11.22 -4.64
CA LEU A 47 -11.51 -10.97 -3.30
C LEU A 47 -12.75 -11.81 -3.01
N ALA A 48 -13.60 -12.04 -4.01
CA ALA A 48 -14.81 -12.87 -3.87
C ALA A 48 -14.44 -14.32 -3.51
N GLU A 49 -13.40 -14.91 -4.14
CA GLU A 49 -12.89 -16.22 -3.77
C GLU A 49 -12.33 -16.24 -2.36
N LEU A 50 -11.51 -15.22 -1.99
CA LEU A 50 -10.94 -15.11 -0.65
C LEU A 50 -12.03 -15.07 0.42
N PHE A 51 -12.99 -14.16 0.28
CA PHE A 51 -14.07 -14.02 1.27
C PHE A 51 -15.02 -15.20 1.28
N GLY A 52 -15.30 -15.81 0.11
CA GLY A 52 -16.05 -17.05 0.02
C GLY A 52 -15.39 -18.22 0.81
N MET A 53 -14.06 -18.33 0.77
CA MET A 53 -13.32 -19.32 1.58
C MET A 53 -13.41 -19.01 3.08
N VAL A 54 -13.32 -17.72 3.45
CA VAL A 54 -13.46 -17.28 4.85
C VAL A 54 -14.86 -17.59 5.37
N ASP A 55 -15.91 -17.29 4.61
CA ASP A 55 -17.30 -17.54 4.98
C ASP A 55 -17.58 -19.05 5.11
N ALA A 56 -17.05 -19.86 4.21
CA ALA A 56 -17.24 -21.31 4.23
C ALA A 56 -16.54 -21.99 5.42
N THR A 57 -15.41 -21.45 5.89
CA THR A 57 -14.56 -22.10 6.90
C THR A 57 -14.59 -21.43 8.27
N GLY A 58 -15.00 -20.17 8.34
CA GLY A 58 -14.88 -19.31 9.53
C GLY A 58 -13.43 -18.97 9.90
N LYS A 59 -12.44 -19.33 9.07
CA LYS A 59 -11.02 -19.10 9.34
C LYS A 59 -10.49 -17.98 8.45
N LEU A 60 -9.69 -17.10 9.02
CA LEU A 60 -8.98 -16.10 8.23
C LEU A 60 -7.72 -16.69 7.60
N PRO A 61 -7.32 -16.20 6.42
CA PRO A 61 -6.05 -16.56 5.80
C PRO A 61 -4.87 -15.97 6.59
N ILE A 62 -3.70 -16.58 6.39
CA ILE A 62 -2.41 -16.09 6.90
C ILE A 62 -1.65 -15.51 5.71
N THR A 63 -0.99 -14.40 5.92
CA THR A 63 -0.16 -13.75 4.89
C THR A 63 1.31 -13.77 5.28
N SER A 64 2.18 -13.82 4.29
CA SER A 64 3.62 -13.68 4.47
C SER A 64 4.22 -12.75 3.42
N GLN A 65 5.32 -12.10 3.80
CA GLN A 65 6.14 -11.32 2.89
C GLN A 65 6.74 -12.20 1.77
N PRO A 66 7.22 -11.61 0.68
CA PRO A 66 7.94 -12.37 -0.35
C PRO A 66 9.12 -13.12 0.27
N PRO A 67 9.38 -14.40 -0.13
CA PRO A 67 10.57 -15.12 0.31
C PRO A 67 11.84 -14.35 -0.05
N ILE A 68 12.82 -14.31 0.86
CA ILE A 68 14.05 -13.55 0.65
C ILE A 68 14.77 -13.94 -0.64
N GLY A 69 14.81 -15.23 -0.97
CA GLY A 69 15.44 -15.72 -2.21
C GLY A 69 14.79 -15.18 -3.48
N VAL A 70 13.47 -14.93 -3.48
CA VAL A 70 12.76 -14.33 -4.61
C VAL A 70 13.15 -12.85 -4.77
N VAL A 71 13.32 -12.14 -3.65
CA VAL A 71 13.77 -10.74 -3.65
C VAL A 71 15.22 -10.63 -4.14
N GLU A 72 16.10 -11.51 -3.63
CA GLU A 72 17.51 -11.60 -4.03
C GLU A 72 17.64 -11.94 -5.51
N GLU A 73 16.86 -12.89 -6.03
CA GLU A 73 16.88 -13.27 -7.44
C GLU A 73 16.54 -12.08 -8.34
N LEU A 74 15.48 -11.33 -8.03
CA LEU A 74 15.09 -10.13 -8.78
C LEU A 74 16.18 -9.06 -8.74
N PHE A 75 16.69 -8.75 -7.55
CA PHE A 75 17.73 -7.73 -7.39
C PHE A 75 19.04 -8.12 -8.08
N THR A 76 19.44 -9.39 -7.97
CA THR A 76 20.62 -9.95 -8.66
C THR A 76 20.49 -9.79 -10.16
N LYS A 77 19.34 -10.17 -10.73
CA LYS A 77 19.06 -10.04 -12.16
C LYS A 77 19.20 -8.59 -12.61
N LEU A 78 18.53 -7.65 -11.94
CA LEU A 78 18.56 -6.24 -12.29
C LEU A 78 19.99 -5.65 -12.17
N ALA A 79 20.71 -5.99 -11.10
CA ALA A 79 22.10 -5.55 -10.89
C ALA A 79 23.04 -6.09 -11.96
N GLN A 80 22.91 -7.36 -12.37
CA GLN A 80 23.69 -7.96 -13.45
C GLN A 80 23.41 -7.32 -14.84
N GLU A 81 22.19 -6.84 -15.03
CA GLU A 81 21.80 -6.06 -16.22
C GLU A 81 22.28 -4.60 -16.15
N GLY A 82 22.99 -4.20 -15.08
CA GLY A 82 23.47 -2.82 -14.87
C GLY A 82 22.37 -1.83 -14.50
N LYS A 83 21.21 -2.33 -14.03
CA LYS A 83 20.09 -1.48 -13.61
C LYS A 83 20.27 -1.01 -12.17
N LYS A 84 19.91 0.24 -11.90
CA LYS A 84 19.74 0.75 -10.53
C LYS A 84 18.30 0.52 -10.08
N VAL A 85 18.09 0.31 -8.80
CA VAL A 85 16.79 -0.09 -8.25
C VAL A 85 16.33 0.85 -7.14
N ILE A 86 15.08 1.32 -7.22
CA ILE A 86 14.35 1.89 -6.09
C ILE A 86 13.19 0.96 -5.76
N MET A 87 13.20 0.35 -4.57
CA MET A 87 12.09 -0.45 -4.07
C MET A 87 11.27 0.34 -3.06
N LEU A 88 9.96 0.40 -3.30
CA LEU A 88 8.95 0.95 -2.39
C LEU A 88 8.16 -0.20 -1.78
N THR A 89 8.17 -0.32 -0.46
CA THR A 89 7.46 -1.38 0.26
C THR A 89 6.25 -0.85 1.01
N VAL A 90 5.29 -1.71 1.29
CA VAL A 90 4.30 -1.44 2.34
C VAL A 90 4.99 -1.08 3.65
N ASP A 91 4.29 -0.37 4.52
CA ASP A 91 4.76 0.06 5.84
C ASP A 91 5.42 -1.09 6.62
N SER A 92 6.61 -0.81 7.13
CA SER A 92 7.47 -1.74 7.88
C SER A 92 6.87 -2.18 9.23
N VAL A 93 5.93 -1.43 9.79
CA VAL A 93 5.19 -1.82 11.01
C VAL A 93 4.13 -2.87 10.70
N LEU A 94 3.58 -2.85 9.48
CA LEU A 94 2.52 -3.77 9.05
C LEU A 94 3.06 -5.07 8.46
N SER A 95 4.26 -5.05 7.86
CA SER A 95 4.84 -6.20 7.13
C SER A 95 6.36 -6.23 7.25
N GLY A 96 6.91 -7.46 7.30
CA GLY A 96 8.37 -7.68 7.25
C GLY A 96 8.99 -7.49 5.85
N THR A 97 8.22 -7.11 4.83
CA THR A 97 8.70 -6.92 3.45
C THR A 97 9.87 -5.94 3.37
N TYR A 98 9.78 -4.82 4.09
CA TYR A 98 10.87 -3.83 4.15
C TYR A 98 12.18 -4.43 4.66
N GLN A 99 12.13 -5.13 5.80
CA GLN A 99 13.32 -5.73 6.39
C GLN A 99 13.93 -6.80 5.49
N THR A 100 13.07 -7.65 4.88
CA THR A 100 13.53 -8.66 3.91
C THR A 100 14.20 -8.01 2.70
N ALA A 101 13.61 -6.94 2.16
CA ALA A 101 14.18 -6.22 1.03
C ALA A 101 15.51 -5.55 1.38
N CYS A 102 15.65 -4.97 2.58
CA CYS A 102 16.91 -4.38 3.04
C CYS A 102 18.03 -5.41 3.17
N VAL A 103 17.72 -6.62 3.67
CA VAL A 103 18.70 -7.71 3.78
C VAL A 103 19.13 -8.18 2.40
N ALA A 104 18.17 -8.45 1.51
CA ALA A 104 18.42 -8.87 0.13
C ALA A 104 19.24 -7.83 -0.65
N ALA A 105 18.87 -6.54 -0.54
CA ALA A 105 19.59 -5.45 -1.19
C ALA A 105 21.07 -5.37 -0.75
N ARG A 106 21.31 -5.48 0.55
CA ARG A 106 22.67 -5.47 1.11
C ARG A 106 23.49 -6.64 0.56
N GLN A 107 22.94 -7.85 0.60
CA GLN A 107 23.62 -9.05 0.09
C GLN A 107 23.99 -8.90 -1.39
N VAL A 108 23.06 -8.45 -2.22
CA VAL A 108 23.31 -8.27 -3.66
C VAL A 108 24.34 -7.16 -3.92
N MET A 109 24.31 -6.05 -3.17
CA MET A 109 25.29 -4.98 -3.29
C MET A 109 26.70 -5.39 -2.80
N ASP A 110 26.79 -6.29 -1.84
CA ASP A 110 28.08 -6.86 -1.38
C ASP A 110 28.65 -7.83 -2.43
N ASP A 111 27.79 -8.60 -3.11
CA ASP A 111 28.20 -9.63 -4.08
C ASP A 111 28.47 -9.06 -5.48
N ILE A 112 27.77 -8.00 -5.88
CA ILE A 112 27.83 -7.42 -7.23
C ILE A 112 28.37 -6.00 -7.16
N LYS A 113 29.63 -5.82 -7.58
CA LYS A 113 30.29 -4.51 -7.60
C LYS A 113 29.54 -3.53 -8.53
N GLY A 114 29.15 -2.41 -7.96
CA GLY A 114 28.43 -1.34 -8.69
C GLY A 114 26.91 -1.48 -8.68
N ALA A 115 26.37 -2.52 -8.04
CA ALA A 115 24.93 -2.58 -7.76
C ALA A 115 24.50 -1.39 -6.88
N ASP A 116 23.38 -0.76 -7.22
CA ASP A 116 22.81 0.36 -6.48
C ASP A 116 21.30 0.10 -6.26
N ILE A 117 20.95 -0.34 -5.06
CA ILE A 117 19.60 -0.75 -4.68
C ILE A 117 19.16 0.04 -3.44
N ARG A 118 18.13 0.85 -3.60
CA ARG A 118 17.56 1.71 -2.55
C ARG A 118 16.21 1.17 -2.12
N VAL A 119 16.06 0.86 -0.84
CA VAL A 119 14.79 0.38 -0.28
C VAL A 119 14.16 1.48 0.56
N ILE A 120 12.90 1.78 0.27
CA ILE A 120 12.12 2.85 0.91
C ILE A 120 10.90 2.25 1.58
N ASP A 121 10.79 2.43 2.88
CA ASP A 121 9.57 2.18 3.64
C ASP A 121 8.55 3.28 3.33
N SER A 122 7.43 2.91 2.73
CA SER A 122 6.43 3.90 2.30
C SER A 122 5.59 4.49 3.43
N LYS A 123 5.63 3.92 4.62
CA LYS A 123 4.79 4.32 5.76
C LYS A 123 3.29 4.37 5.44
N THR A 124 2.88 3.63 4.43
CA THR A 124 1.49 3.54 3.95
C THR A 124 1.21 2.15 3.36
N ALA A 125 0.05 1.97 2.78
CA ALA A 125 -0.35 0.78 2.04
C ALA A 125 -1.19 1.18 0.82
N ALA A 126 -1.50 0.23 -0.07
CA ALA A 126 -2.33 0.41 -1.26
C ALA A 126 -1.76 1.41 -2.29
N CYS A 127 -2.63 1.99 -3.08
CA CYS A 127 -2.30 2.78 -4.27
C CYS A 127 -1.42 4.04 -4.07
N PRO A 128 -1.23 4.64 -2.88
CA PRO A 128 -0.22 5.69 -2.73
C PRO A 128 1.19 5.23 -3.07
N ILE A 129 1.53 3.96 -2.80
CA ILE A 129 2.83 3.36 -3.16
C ILE A 129 3.01 3.39 -4.69
N SER A 130 1.99 2.96 -5.43
CA SER A 130 1.96 3.07 -6.90
C SER A 130 2.06 4.51 -7.37
N GLY A 131 1.39 5.44 -6.70
CA GLY A 131 1.47 6.86 -7.03
C GLY A 131 2.88 7.45 -6.87
N ILE A 132 3.65 7.00 -5.88
CA ILE A 132 5.05 7.38 -5.70
C ILE A 132 5.92 6.70 -6.78
N ALA A 133 5.71 5.41 -7.03
CA ALA A 133 6.44 4.65 -8.05
C ALA A 133 6.29 5.27 -9.45
N MET A 134 5.08 5.69 -9.82
CA MET A 134 4.80 6.37 -11.10
C MET A 134 5.58 7.70 -11.23
N GLU A 135 5.64 8.50 -10.17
CA GLU A 135 6.41 9.75 -10.19
C GLU A 135 7.92 9.47 -10.27
N VAL A 136 8.44 8.46 -9.57
CA VAL A 136 9.83 8.02 -9.69
C VAL A 136 10.15 7.63 -11.12
N LEU A 137 9.36 6.75 -11.75
CA LEU A 137 9.57 6.31 -13.13
C LEU A 137 9.49 7.46 -14.14
N LYS A 138 8.55 8.39 -13.93
CA LYS A 138 8.39 9.57 -14.79
C LYS A 138 9.61 10.50 -14.73
N HIS A 139 10.08 10.82 -13.53
CA HIS A 139 11.20 11.75 -13.35
C HIS A 139 12.54 11.13 -13.74
N THR A 140 12.76 9.84 -13.46
CA THR A 140 13.97 9.13 -13.91
C THR A 140 14.01 8.96 -15.43
N ALA A 141 12.87 8.79 -16.10
CA ALA A 141 12.80 8.84 -17.55
C ALA A 141 13.18 10.21 -18.13
N ALA A 142 13.01 11.29 -17.36
CA ALA A 142 13.40 12.65 -17.71
C ALA A 142 14.88 12.98 -17.36
N GLY A 143 15.63 11.98 -16.83
CA GLY A 143 17.06 12.12 -16.55
C GLY A 143 17.42 12.40 -15.08
N MET A 144 16.46 12.33 -14.15
CA MET A 144 16.72 12.42 -12.71
C MET A 144 17.60 11.23 -12.27
N ASP A 145 18.64 11.49 -11.51
CA ASP A 145 19.48 10.43 -10.96
C ASP A 145 18.84 9.70 -9.77
N ILE A 146 19.47 8.61 -9.31
CA ILE A 146 18.91 7.76 -8.26
C ILE A 146 18.89 8.45 -6.89
N ASP A 147 19.88 9.31 -6.58
CA ASP A 147 19.93 10.00 -5.30
C ASP A 147 18.83 11.06 -5.20
N GLU A 148 18.60 11.81 -6.29
CA GLU A 148 17.50 12.76 -6.40
C GLU A 148 16.15 12.04 -6.38
N ALA A 149 16.02 10.91 -7.07
CA ALA A 149 14.80 10.12 -7.14
C ALA A 149 14.45 9.49 -5.76
N GLU A 150 15.46 8.96 -5.03
CA GLU A 150 15.26 8.49 -3.67
C GLU A 150 14.81 9.61 -2.74
N LYS A 151 15.47 10.76 -2.78
CA LYS A 151 15.10 11.94 -1.98
C LYS A 151 13.67 12.37 -2.26
N MET A 152 13.30 12.51 -3.53
CA MET A 152 11.93 12.85 -3.95
C MET A 152 10.92 11.84 -3.43
N ALA A 153 11.19 10.53 -3.55
CA ALA A 153 10.29 9.48 -3.08
C ALA A 153 10.09 9.56 -1.56
N ARG A 154 11.17 9.75 -0.78
CA ARG A 154 11.10 9.91 0.68
C ARG A 154 10.34 11.17 1.10
N GLU A 155 10.47 12.27 0.39
CA GLU A 155 9.69 13.49 0.62
C GLU A 155 8.20 13.27 0.32
N MET A 156 7.86 12.52 -0.72
CA MET A 156 6.48 12.12 -1.02
C MET A 156 5.90 11.22 0.08
N VAL A 157 6.66 10.25 0.57
CA VAL A 157 6.27 9.42 1.72
C VAL A 157 5.95 10.30 2.93
N ALA A 158 6.84 11.20 3.32
CA ALA A 158 6.66 12.06 4.49
C ALA A 158 5.43 13.00 4.41
N ARG A 159 4.92 13.25 3.20
CA ARG A 159 3.74 14.09 2.95
C ARG A 159 2.46 13.30 2.69
N THR A 160 2.53 11.96 2.68
CA THR A 160 1.37 11.10 2.46
C THR A 160 0.67 10.78 3.78
N GLU A 161 -0.61 11.07 3.84
CA GLU A 161 -1.47 10.81 4.98
C GLU A 161 -2.45 9.69 4.62
N THR A 162 -2.68 8.77 5.54
CA THR A 162 -3.50 7.56 5.34
C THR A 162 -4.67 7.55 6.30
N PHE A 163 -5.89 7.44 5.78
CA PHE A 163 -7.11 7.25 6.53
C PHE A 163 -7.89 6.07 5.96
N PHE A 164 -8.33 5.16 6.79
CA PHE A 164 -9.18 4.06 6.35
C PHE A 164 -10.23 3.68 7.39
N SER A 165 -11.26 2.99 6.96
CA SER A 165 -12.28 2.43 7.83
C SER A 165 -12.61 1.00 7.41
N VAL A 166 -12.90 0.16 8.40
CA VAL A 166 -13.27 -1.24 8.20
C VAL A 166 -14.68 -1.49 8.73
N ASN A 167 -15.34 -2.49 8.21
CA ASN A 167 -16.68 -2.88 8.71
C ASN A 167 -16.63 -3.55 10.08
N THR A 168 -15.56 -4.32 10.35
CA THR A 168 -15.27 -4.98 11.62
C THR A 168 -13.78 -4.94 11.92
N LEU A 169 -13.44 -4.94 13.21
CA LEU A 169 -12.04 -5.01 13.67
C LEU A 169 -11.49 -6.45 13.71
N ASP A 170 -12.34 -7.45 13.47
CA ASP A 170 -11.98 -8.87 13.61
C ASP A 170 -10.80 -9.26 12.71
N TYR A 171 -10.79 -8.77 11.46
CA TYR A 171 -9.71 -9.05 10.51
C TYR A 171 -8.38 -8.47 10.98
N LEU A 172 -8.37 -7.22 11.42
CA LEU A 172 -7.17 -6.57 11.99
C LEU A 172 -6.69 -7.27 13.26
N GLN A 173 -7.63 -7.67 14.13
CA GLN A 173 -7.32 -8.34 15.40
C GLN A 173 -6.73 -9.73 15.17
N LYS A 174 -7.46 -10.58 14.45
CA LYS A 174 -7.03 -11.96 14.17
C LYS A 174 -5.79 -12.00 13.29
N GLY A 175 -5.63 -11.01 12.40
CA GLY A 175 -4.44 -10.81 11.57
C GLY A 175 -3.23 -10.24 12.32
N GLY A 176 -3.38 -9.82 13.59
CA GLY A 176 -2.30 -9.28 14.41
C GLY A 176 -1.82 -7.87 14.02
N ARG A 177 -2.57 -7.15 13.19
CA ARG A 177 -2.27 -5.77 12.73
C ARG A 177 -3.18 -4.73 13.34
N ILE A 178 -3.81 -5.03 14.47
CA ILE A 178 -4.80 -4.14 15.13
C ILE A 178 -4.17 -2.91 15.79
N GLY A 179 -2.89 -2.97 16.22
CA GLY A 179 -2.20 -1.85 16.87
C GLY A 179 -2.98 -1.25 18.05
N ALA A 180 -2.88 0.07 18.23
CA ALA A 180 -3.60 0.80 19.28
C ALA A 180 -5.14 0.82 19.07
N VAL A 181 -5.62 0.52 17.86
CA VAL A 181 -7.05 0.40 17.55
C VAL A 181 -7.70 -0.75 18.34
N GLY A 182 -6.91 -1.71 18.80
CA GLY A 182 -7.36 -2.80 19.69
C GLY A 182 -8.06 -2.35 20.96
N ALA A 183 -7.78 -1.16 21.47
CA ALA A 183 -8.47 -0.57 22.61
C ALA A 183 -9.98 -0.34 22.38
N LEU A 184 -10.44 -0.39 21.13
CA LEU A 184 -11.87 -0.29 20.79
C LEU A 184 -12.61 -1.62 20.89
N ILE A 185 -11.91 -2.75 21.00
CA ILE A 185 -12.54 -4.07 21.10
C ILE A 185 -13.35 -4.16 22.40
N GLY A 186 -14.63 -4.49 22.25
CA GLY A 186 -15.56 -4.59 23.39
C GLY A 186 -16.02 -3.27 23.98
N SER A 187 -15.56 -2.11 23.47
CA SER A 187 -15.89 -0.84 24.12
C SER A 187 -17.30 -0.31 23.82
N ILE A 188 -17.81 -0.45 22.59
CA ILE A 188 -19.19 -0.03 22.22
C ILE A 188 -19.64 -0.79 20.97
N PHE A 189 -20.82 -1.39 21.02
CA PHE A 189 -21.43 -2.06 19.87
C PHE A 189 -21.79 -1.07 18.75
N GLY A 190 -21.46 -1.40 17.49
CA GLY A 190 -21.84 -0.62 16.32
C GLY A 190 -20.95 0.58 15.97
N ILE A 191 -19.74 0.68 16.55
CA ILE A 191 -18.76 1.70 16.12
C ILE A 191 -18.07 1.26 14.85
N ARG A 192 -17.91 2.20 13.91
CA ARG A 192 -17.07 2.14 12.72
C ARG A 192 -15.92 3.13 12.90
N PRO A 193 -14.72 2.67 13.27
CA PRO A 193 -13.59 3.55 13.46
C PRO A 193 -13.07 4.07 12.11
N ILE A 194 -12.58 5.30 12.13
CA ILE A 194 -11.64 5.78 11.14
C ILE A 194 -10.27 5.66 11.77
N VAL A 195 -9.40 4.96 11.07
CA VAL A 195 -8.03 4.68 11.49
C VAL A 195 -7.08 5.49 10.63
N HIS A 196 -6.01 5.98 11.21
CA HIS A 196 -4.91 6.59 10.46
C HIS A 196 -3.58 5.90 10.80
N LEU A 197 -2.60 6.07 9.93
CA LEU A 197 -1.22 5.73 10.22
C LEU A 197 -0.52 6.99 10.74
N ASP A 198 0.15 6.87 11.90
CA ASP A 198 1.00 7.93 12.41
C ASP A 198 2.31 8.04 11.57
N LYS A 199 3.20 8.96 11.92
CA LYS A 199 4.45 9.17 11.19
C LYS A 199 5.40 7.98 11.26
N GLU A 200 5.27 7.15 12.26
CA GLU A 200 6.02 5.91 12.46
C GLU A 200 5.38 4.71 11.77
N GLY A 201 4.18 4.86 11.17
CA GLY A 201 3.42 3.79 10.50
C GLY A 201 2.50 3.00 11.43
N ARG A 202 2.26 3.44 12.67
CA ARG A 202 1.41 2.74 13.62
C ARG A 202 -0.06 3.12 13.42
N LEU A 203 -0.93 2.13 13.61
CA LEU A 203 -2.37 2.30 13.53
C LEU A 203 -2.91 3.01 14.77
N GLU A 204 -3.57 4.14 14.56
CA GLU A 204 -4.25 4.91 15.59
C GLU A 204 -5.70 5.22 15.21
N VAL A 205 -6.54 5.44 16.22
CA VAL A 205 -7.93 5.84 15.99
C VAL A 205 -7.99 7.34 15.73
N ALA A 206 -8.33 7.72 14.50
CA ALA A 206 -8.52 9.12 14.13
C ALA A 206 -9.92 9.64 14.51
N ASP A 207 -10.97 8.81 14.36
CA ASP A 207 -12.33 9.18 14.70
C ASP A 207 -13.22 7.93 14.90
N LYS A 208 -14.43 8.11 15.46
CA LYS A 208 -15.40 7.05 15.76
C LYS A 208 -16.77 7.43 15.21
N CYS A 209 -17.21 6.71 14.20
CA CYS A 209 -18.52 6.89 13.59
C CYS A 209 -19.46 5.71 13.91
N ARG A 210 -20.77 5.92 13.75
CA ARG A 210 -21.77 4.85 13.94
C ARG A 210 -22.39 4.35 12.63
N THR A 211 -22.29 5.13 11.56
CA THR A 211 -22.90 4.77 10.27
C THR A 211 -21.88 4.93 9.16
N ARG A 212 -22.02 4.12 8.10
CA ARG A 212 -21.20 4.21 6.90
C ARG A 212 -21.20 5.62 6.31
N LYS A 213 -22.39 6.23 6.21
CA LYS A 213 -22.53 7.60 5.68
C LYS A 213 -21.71 8.63 6.49
N LYS A 214 -21.67 8.49 7.83
CA LYS A 214 -20.86 9.38 8.69
C LYS A 214 -19.37 9.13 8.48
N VAL A 215 -18.94 7.86 8.31
CA VAL A 215 -17.56 7.53 7.96
C VAL A 215 -17.15 8.25 6.69
N MET A 216 -17.93 8.07 5.60
CA MET A 216 -17.64 8.66 4.29
C MET A 216 -17.49 10.18 4.37
N LYS A 217 -18.48 10.85 4.98
CA LYS A 217 -18.44 12.30 5.17
C LYS A 217 -17.19 12.73 5.96
N ARG A 218 -16.89 12.04 7.07
CA ARG A 218 -15.76 12.40 7.94
C ARG A 218 -14.42 12.19 7.26
N MET A 219 -14.26 11.14 6.45
CA MET A 219 -13.05 10.92 5.65
C MET A 219 -12.80 12.03 4.62
N VAL A 220 -13.87 12.54 3.99
CA VAL A 220 -13.78 13.71 3.08
C VAL A 220 -13.33 14.96 3.85
N GLU A 221 -13.92 15.23 5.03
CA GLU A 221 -13.54 16.36 5.89
C GLU A 221 -12.07 16.26 6.31
N MET A 222 -11.63 15.08 6.79
CA MET A 222 -10.25 14.84 7.22
C MET A 222 -9.25 15.01 6.06
N ALA A 223 -9.60 14.55 4.86
CA ALA A 223 -8.79 14.81 3.68
C ALA A 223 -8.70 16.31 3.38
N ALA A 224 -9.81 17.05 3.48
CA ALA A 224 -9.84 18.49 3.24
C ALA A 224 -9.02 19.27 4.27
N GLU A 225 -8.96 18.84 5.52
CA GLU A 225 -8.12 19.42 6.58
C GLU A 225 -6.60 19.35 6.25
N LYS A 226 -6.20 18.49 5.31
CA LYS A 226 -4.80 18.31 4.89
C LYS A 226 -4.39 19.20 3.71
N ALA A 227 -5.27 20.07 3.23
CA ALA A 227 -4.93 21.00 2.14
C ALA A 227 -3.75 21.92 2.51
N PRO A 228 -2.91 22.32 1.53
CA PRO A 228 -3.03 22.06 0.11
C PRO A 228 -2.58 20.66 -0.29
N ILE A 229 -3.34 20.02 -1.20
CA ILE A 229 -3.14 18.64 -1.64
C ILE A 229 -2.55 18.60 -3.06
N GLU A 230 -1.63 17.68 -3.31
CA GLU A 230 -1.02 17.45 -4.63
C GLU A 230 -1.58 16.18 -5.32
N ALA A 231 -1.99 15.16 -4.55
CA ALA A 231 -2.60 13.94 -5.08
C ALA A 231 -3.57 13.32 -4.06
N ILE A 232 -4.61 12.66 -4.57
CA ILE A 232 -5.61 11.95 -3.78
C ILE A 232 -5.67 10.50 -4.26
N PHE A 233 -5.80 9.58 -3.31
CA PHE A 233 -5.94 8.16 -3.60
C PHE A 233 -7.13 7.60 -2.81
N VAL A 234 -7.89 6.73 -3.47
CA VAL A 234 -9.02 6.00 -2.86
C VAL A 234 -8.80 4.53 -3.12
N ALA A 235 -8.95 3.70 -2.09
CA ALA A 235 -8.83 2.26 -2.23
C ALA A 235 -9.97 1.53 -1.53
N HIS A 236 -10.39 0.37 -2.03
CA HIS A 236 -11.50 -0.37 -1.45
C HIS A 236 -11.36 -1.89 -1.55
N ALA A 237 -12.03 -2.62 -0.62
CA ALA A 237 -12.28 -4.05 -0.68
C ALA A 237 -13.77 -4.29 -0.90
N GLU A 238 -14.17 -4.66 -2.13
CA GLU A 238 -15.58 -4.91 -2.51
C GLU A 238 -16.57 -3.78 -2.11
N ALA A 239 -16.11 -2.52 -2.17
CA ALA A 239 -16.90 -1.34 -1.83
C ALA A 239 -16.81 -0.26 -2.93
N LEU A 240 -16.90 -0.67 -4.21
CA LEU A 240 -16.69 0.21 -5.35
C LEU A 240 -17.62 1.42 -5.35
N ALA A 241 -18.92 1.22 -5.11
CA ALA A 241 -19.89 2.32 -5.10
C ALA A 241 -19.58 3.40 -4.07
N ASP A 242 -19.16 2.99 -2.84
CA ASP A 242 -18.72 3.91 -1.81
C ASP A 242 -17.42 4.63 -2.20
N ALA A 243 -16.50 3.92 -2.85
CA ALA A 243 -15.22 4.47 -3.29
C ALA A 243 -15.39 5.49 -4.42
N GLU A 244 -16.31 5.25 -5.35
CA GLU A 244 -16.69 6.19 -6.40
C GLU A 244 -17.35 7.45 -5.82
N ASP A 245 -18.25 7.29 -4.84
CA ASP A 245 -18.86 8.43 -4.14
C ASP A 245 -17.81 9.28 -3.40
N LEU A 246 -16.87 8.65 -2.67
CA LEU A 246 -15.74 9.36 -2.06
C LEU A 246 -14.89 10.11 -3.09
N LYS A 247 -14.53 9.44 -4.18
CA LYS A 247 -13.77 10.05 -5.26
C LYS A 247 -14.50 11.27 -5.82
N GLN A 248 -15.79 11.15 -6.09
CA GLN A 248 -16.61 12.25 -6.63
C GLN A 248 -16.67 13.44 -5.67
N GLN A 249 -16.89 13.19 -4.37
CA GLN A 249 -16.93 14.24 -3.35
C GLN A 249 -15.57 14.95 -3.23
N LEU A 250 -14.46 14.20 -3.22
CA LEU A 250 -13.11 14.74 -3.15
C LEU A 250 -12.74 15.53 -4.40
N GLN A 251 -13.11 15.03 -5.59
CA GLN A 251 -12.92 15.77 -6.85
C GLN A 251 -13.75 17.06 -6.93
N GLY A 252 -14.94 17.06 -6.31
CA GLY A 252 -15.75 18.27 -6.19
C GLY A 252 -15.08 19.36 -5.34
N LEU A 253 -14.35 18.97 -4.30
CA LEU A 253 -13.58 19.91 -3.45
C LEU A 253 -12.23 20.27 -4.07
N PHE A 254 -11.60 19.37 -4.78
CA PHE A 254 -10.25 19.48 -5.35
C PHE A 254 -10.23 19.17 -6.86
N PRO A 255 -10.91 19.95 -7.71
CA PRO A 255 -11.14 19.59 -9.12
C PRO A 255 -9.85 19.47 -9.95
N ASN A 256 -8.76 20.13 -9.52
CA ASN A 256 -7.48 20.13 -10.23
C ASN A 256 -6.45 19.15 -9.61
N VAL A 257 -6.85 18.38 -8.61
CA VAL A 257 -5.96 17.40 -7.97
C VAL A 257 -6.18 16.03 -8.60
N PRO A 258 -5.12 15.39 -9.13
CA PRO A 258 -5.25 14.04 -9.67
C PRO A 258 -5.73 13.07 -8.59
N THR A 259 -6.74 12.27 -8.94
CA THR A 259 -7.35 11.32 -8.02
C THR A 259 -7.32 9.91 -8.63
N MET A 260 -6.61 9.00 -7.96
CA MET A 260 -6.55 7.57 -8.29
C MET A 260 -7.58 6.80 -7.46
N LEU A 261 -8.22 5.81 -8.07
CA LEU A 261 -9.11 4.86 -7.39
C LEU A 261 -8.72 3.46 -7.81
N THR A 262 -8.50 2.56 -6.84
CA THR A 262 -8.17 1.15 -7.08
C THR A 262 -8.93 0.25 -6.11
N GLY A 263 -9.06 -1.02 -6.46
CA GLY A 263 -9.25 -2.08 -5.47
C GLY A 263 -8.02 -2.28 -4.59
N ILE A 264 -8.10 -3.21 -3.64
CA ILE A 264 -6.94 -3.72 -2.90
C ILE A 264 -6.76 -5.21 -3.22
N GLY A 265 -5.52 -5.69 -3.13
CA GLY A 265 -5.20 -7.11 -3.30
C GLY A 265 -5.69 -7.99 -2.15
N THR A 266 -5.63 -9.31 -2.36
CA THR A 266 -6.14 -10.31 -1.40
C THR A 266 -5.34 -10.32 -0.10
N VAL A 267 -4.05 -9.98 -0.13
CA VAL A 267 -3.22 -9.87 1.09
C VAL A 267 -3.72 -8.75 2.00
N LEU A 268 -3.94 -7.55 1.46
CA LEU A 268 -4.42 -6.43 2.27
C LEU A 268 -5.86 -6.67 2.74
N ALA A 269 -6.71 -7.25 1.88
CA ALA A 269 -8.09 -7.61 2.20
C ALA A 269 -8.18 -8.68 3.30
N ALA A 270 -7.22 -9.61 3.39
CA ALA A 270 -7.14 -10.59 4.46
C ALA A 270 -7.00 -9.97 5.86
N HIS A 271 -6.48 -8.74 5.94
CA HIS A 271 -6.34 -7.99 7.20
C HIS A 271 -7.43 -6.94 7.42
N LEU A 272 -8.05 -6.43 6.37
CA LEU A 272 -9.05 -5.36 6.47
C LEU A 272 -10.49 -5.86 6.39
N GLY A 273 -10.72 -7.00 5.74
CA GLY A 273 -12.05 -7.57 5.50
C GLY A 273 -12.85 -6.87 4.41
N PRO A 274 -14.02 -7.43 4.05
CA PRO A 274 -14.91 -6.88 3.05
C PRO A 274 -15.49 -5.53 3.47
N GLY A 275 -15.66 -4.63 2.52
CA GLY A 275 -16.20 -3.30 2.73
C GLY A 275 -15.18 -2.30 3.34
N ALA A 276 -13.91 -2.68 3.47
CA ALA A 276 -12.86 -1.74 3.85
C ALA A 276 -12.73 -0.63 2.78
N ILE A 277 -12.44 0.58 3.24
CA ILE A 277 -12.28 1.75 2.37
C ILE A 277 -11.20 2.67 2.93
N GLY A 278 -10.35 3.19 2.06
CA GLY A 278 -9.27 4.11 2.41
C GLY A 278 -9.29 5.38 1.56
N VAL A 279 -8.94 6.49 2.18
CA VAL A 279 -8.62 7.76 1.53
C VAL A 279 -7.21 8.14 1.94
N PHE A 280 -6.41 8.48 0.97
CA PHE A 280 -5.04 8.90 1.17
C PHE A 280 -4.84 10.24 0.46
N VAL A 281 -4.08 11.12 1.09
CA VAL A 281 -3.77 12.41 0.49
C VAL A 281 -2.27 12.67 0.57
N ARG A 282 -1.69 13.13 -0.55
CA ARG A 282 -0.33 13.64 -0.55
C ARG A 282 -0.40 15.16 -0.53
N ARG A 283 0.10 15.76 0.53
CA ARG A 283 0.14 17.22 0.69
C ARG A 283 1.17 17.83 -0.27
N LYS A 284 0.94 19.06 -0.68
CA LYS A 284 1.98 19.82 -1.40
C LYS A 284 3.23 20.02 -0.55
N ALA A 285 4.35 20.16 -1.23
CA ALA A 285 5.63 20.48 -0.60
C ALA A 285 5.59 21.86 0.08
#